data_a132126b75ed560a414a951a4b59da9f
#
_entry.id   a132126b75ed560a414a951a4b59da9f
#
_cell.length_a   1.000
_cell.length_b   1.000
_cell.length_c   1.000
_cell.angle_alpha   90.00
_cell.angle_beta   90.00
_cell.angle_gamma   90.00
#
_symmetry.space_group_name_H-M   'P 1'
#
loop_
_entity.id
_entity.type
_entity.pdbx_description
1 polymer ?
#
loop_
_entity_poly.entity_id
_entity_poly.type
_entity_poly.pdbx_seq_one_letter_code
_entity_poly.pdbx_strand_id
1 'polypeptide(L)'
;MQTKNIRPTKILFLIFLLFFTLSQTLSANKGLEIAIKSDKNFDGYEDSSSEMTMELISKKGDVVTRKLKFKRLEVPGDGDKSLAVFESPRDVKGVAILSFAHKTEPDDQWLYLPALKRVKRIASKNKSGPFLGSEFSFEDFSFQEVEKYEYQYIRDEEYEGMLCHVIERIPLDPYSGYTKQIVWIDTEYFLIRKIHHFDRKSFHLKTQLFLDYEIYDEAYWQPHRVVMNNNQNGKSSILSFKEVKYKNGLTDRDFSQNSLKRSR
;
A
#
# COMPACT_ATOMS: atom_id res chain seq x y z
N MET A 1 33.46 -44.01 33.35
CA MET A 1 32.78 -43.37 32.18
C MET A 1 31.30 -43.25 32.53
N GLN A 2 30.83 -42.06 32.97
CA GLN A 2 29.43 -41.88 33.38
C GLN A 2 28.64 -41.43 32.14
N THR A 3 27.77 -42.26 31.64
CA THR A 3 26.77 -41.91 30.60
C THR A 3 25.68 -41.07 31.27
N LYS A 4 25.63 -39.75 30.93
CA LYS A 4 24.53 -38.89 31.34
C LYS A 4 23.25 -39.31 30.61
N ASN A 5 22.35 -39.98 31.31
CA ASN A 5 21.00 -40.26 30.84
C ASN A 5 20.22 -38.94 30.68
N ILE A 6 20.05 -38.48 29.43
CA ILE A 6 19.19 -37.34 29.09
C ILE A 6 17.74 -37.81 29.26
N ARG A 7 16.99 -37.17 30.19
CA ARG A 7 15.58 -37.53 30.47
C ARG A 7 14.74 -37.40 29.19
N PRO A 8 13.88 -38.38 28.86
CA PRO A 8 13.09 -38.39 27.62
C PRO A 8 12.19 -37.14 27.45
N THR A 9 11.74 -36.53 28.54
CA THR A 9 10.99 -35.25 28.54
C THR A 9 11.76 -34.06 27.95
N LYS A 10 13.09 -34.00 28.11
CA LYS A 10 13.91 -32.93 27.52
C LYS A 10 14.08 -33.12 26.02
N ILE A 11 14.16 -34.35 25.54
CA ILE A 11 14.25 -34.69 24.12
C ILE A 11 12.92 -34.33 23.42
N LEU A 12 11.78 -34.66 24.01
CA LEU A 12 10.45 -34.39 23.48
C LEU A 12 10.20 -32.87 23.39
N PHE A 13 10.62 -32.10 24.38
CA PHE A 13 10.51 -30.64 24.37
C PHE A 13 11.41 -30.00 23.30
N LEU A 14 12.61 -30.52 23.10
CA LEU A 14 13.53 -30.04 22.07
C LEU A 14 13.00 -30.31 20.64
N ILE A 15 12.43 -31.50 20.42
CA ILE A 15 11.79 -31.86 19.15
C ILE A 15 10.58 -30.98 18.89
N PHE A 16 9.73 -30.71 19.90
CA PHE A 16 8.58 -29.81 19.74
C PHE A 16 9.01 -28.37 19.38
N LEU A 17 10.07 -27.86 20.03
CA LEU A 17 10.64 -26.55 19.75
C LEU A 17 11.17 -26.47 18.29
N LEU A 18 11.84 -27.54 17.83
CA LEU A 18 12.40 -27.61 16.46
C LEU A 18 11.29 -27.65 15.39
N PHE A 19 10.21 -28.41 15.62
CA PHE A 19 9.06 -28.44 14.73
C PHE A 19 8.33 -27.10 14.70
N PHE A 20 8.22 -26.39 15.83
CA PHE A 20 7.58 -25.09 15.90
C PHE A 20 8.36 -24.03 15.13
N THR A 21 9.70 -23.98 15.25
CA THR A 21 10.54 -23.06 14.50
C THR A 21 10.53 -23.34 13.00
N LEU A 22 10.55 -24.63 12.59
CA LEU A 22 10.50 -25.03 11.19
C LEU A 22 9.18 -24.65 10.53
N SER A 23 8.05 -24.78 11.24
CA SER A 23 6.75 -24.39 10.71
C SER A 23 6.60 -22.88 10.52
N GLN A 24 7.19 -22.07 11.40
CA GLN A 24 7.18 -20.61 11.26
C GLN A 24 8.02 -20.13 10.07
N THR A 25 9.21 -20.70 9.88
CA THR A 25 10.05 -20.34 8.72
C THR A 25 9.40 -20.73 7.39
N LEU A 26 8.74 -21.87 7.32
CA LEU A 26 8.02 -22.29 6.11
C LEU A 26 6.83 -21.37 5.81
N SER A 27 6.09 -20.93 6.83
CA SER A 27 4.97 -19.98 6.69
C SER A 27 5.45 -18.59 6.28
N ALA A 28 6.57 -18.11 6.82
CA ALA A 28 7.17 -16.84 6.44
C ALA A 28 7.63 -16.87 4.97
N ASN A 29 8.31 -17.93 4.53
CA ASN A 29 8.74 -18.09 3.14
C ASN A 29 7.55 -18.12 2.17
N LYS A 30 6.48 -18.87 2.50
CA LYS A 30 5.27 -18.91 1.66
C LYS A 30 4.60 -17.54 1.57
N GLY A 31 4.52 -16.77 2.68
CA GLY A 31 3.96 -15.42 2.69
C GLY A 31 4.74 -14.46 1.81
N LEU A 32 6.07 -14.50 1.90
CA LEU A 32 6.95 -13.68 1.06
C LEU A 32 6.84 -14.06 -0.42
N GLU A 33 6.82 -15.35 -0.76
CA GLU A 33 6.65 -15.79 -2.16
C GLU A 33 5.35 -15.29 -2.78
N ILE A 34 4.24 -15.30 -2.02
CA ILE A 34 2.95 -14.78 -2.48
C ILE A 34 3.04 -13.26 -2.69
N ALA A 35 3.67 -12.53 -1.76
CA ALA A 35 3.85 -11.09 -1.88
C ALA A 35 4.68 -10.72 -3.12
N ILE A 36 5.79 -11.42 -3.37
CA ILE A 36 6.64 -11.21 -4.56
C ILE A 36 5.85 -11.49 -5.86
N LYS A 37 5.02 -12.53 -5.90
CA LYS A 37 4.19 -12.82 -7.07
C LYS A 37 3.14 -11.74 -7.31
N SER A 38 2.56 -11.21 -6.23
CA SER A 38 1.59 -10.10 -6.32
C SER A 38 2.24 -8.82 -6.82
N ASP A 39 3.43 -8.50 -6.32
CA ASP A 39 4.20 -7.31 -6.67
C ASP A 39 4.56 -7.27 -8.17
N LYS A 40 4.98 -8.40 -8.72
CA LYS A 40 5.32 -8.55 -10.15
C LYS A 40 4.20 -8.17 -11.13
N ASN A 41 2.94 -8.17 -10.71
CA ASN A 41 1.82 -7.72 -11.55
C ASN A 41 1.83 -6.21 -11.79
N PHE A 42 2.65 -5.49 -11.03
CA PHE A 42 2.74 -4.04 -11.07
C PHE A 42 4.11 -3.55 -11.58
N ASP A 43 4.95 -4.46 -12.09
CA ASP A 43 6.26 -4.16 -12.67
C ASP A 43 6.22 -4.05 -14.20
N GLY A 44 7.19 -3.37 -14.78
CA GLY A 44 7.44 -3.31 -16.23
C GLY A 44 6.54 -2.34 -16.98
N TYR A 45 5.79 -1.50 -16.27
CA TYR A 45 4.85 -0.55 -16.89
C TYR A 45 5.53 0.75 -17.38
N GLU A 46 6.81 0.97 -17.08
CA GLU A 46 7.63 2.14 -17.40
C GLU A 46 7.08 3.43 -16.77
N ASP A 47 5.96 3.94 -17.24
CA ASP A 47 5.22 5.06 -16.66
C ASP A 47 3.72 4.92 -16.87
N SER A 48 2.95 5.62 -16.03
CA SER A 48 1.50 5.72 -16.24
C SER A 48 0.95 7.09 -15.86
N SER A 49 -0.20 7.41 -16.42
CA SER A 49 -1.00 8.56 -16.06
C SER A 49 -2.49 8.20 -16.00
N SER A 50 -3.22 8.88 -15.12
CA SER A 50 -4.67 8.71 -15.01
C SER A 50 -5.35 9.96 -14.47
N GLU A 51 -6.64 10.08 -14.73
CA GLU A 51 -7.53 10.96 -13.99
C GLU A 51 -8.07 10.21 -12.78
N MET A 52 -8.07 10.86 -11.62
CA MET A 52 -8.54 10.26 -10.38
C MET A 52 -9.63 11.13 -9.77
N THR A 53 -10.68 10.49 -9.29
CA THR A 53 -11.69 11.10 -8.43
C THR A 53 -11.54 10.54 -7.02
N MET A 54 -11.48 11.45 -6.02
CA MET A 54 -11.47 11.09 -4.61
C MET A 54 -12.77 11.56 -3.98
N GLU A 55 -13.53 10.64 -3.41
CA GLU A 55 -14.73 10.92 -2.64
C GLU A 55 -14.46 10.72 -1.16
N LEU A 56 -14.79 11.72 -0.35
CA LEU A 56 -14.73 11.68 1.10
C LEU A 56 -16.16 11.57 1.62
N ILE A 57 -16.48 10.47 2.29
CA ILE A 57 -17.83 10.14 2.73
C ILE A 57 -17.86 10.22 4.26
N SER A 58 -18.72 11.12 4.79
CA SER A 58 -18.91 11.27 6.22
C SER A 58 -19.70 10.08 6.79
N LYS A 59 -19.66 9.89 8.13
CA LYS A 59 -20.50 8.88 8.81
C LYS A 59 -22.00 9.04 8.52
N LYS A 60 -22.44 10.25 8.14
CA LYS A 60 -23.84 10.55 7.82
C LYS A 60 -24.18 10.34 6.33
N GLY A 61 -23.17 10.01 5.51
CA GLY A 61 -23.32 9.82 4.07
C GLY A 61 -23.10 11.10 3.24
N ASP A 62 -22.73 12.24 3.84
CA ASP A 62 -22.35 13.43 3.06
C ASP A 62 -21.09 13.14 2.24
N VAL A 63 -21.07 13.57 0.98
CA VAL A 63 -19.97 13.29 0.05
C VAL A 63 -19.30 14.60 -0.39
N VAL A 64 -17.98 14.64 -0.28
CA VAL A 64 -17.14 15.68 -0.88
C VAL A 64 -16.30 15.05 -1.97
N THR A 65 -16.43 15.55 -3.20
CA THR A 65 -15.71 15.01 -4.36
C THR A 65 -14.55 15.92 -4.75
N ARG A 66 -13.39 15.31 -5.04
CA ARG A 66 -12.18 15.98 -5.52
C ARG A 66 -11.70 15.32 -6.80
N LYS A 67 -11.20 16.09 -7.76
CA LYS A 67 -10.57 15.58 -8.98
C LYS A 67 -9.07 15.81 -8.92
N LEU A 68 -8.32 14.82 -9.36
CA LEU A 68 -6.87 14.83 -9.38
C LEU A 68 -6.36 14.28 -10.71
N LYS A 69 -5.16 14.71 -11.10
CA LYS A 69 -4.32 13.98 -12.06
C LYS A 69 -3.28 13.20 -11.32
N PHE A 70 -3.06 11.96 -11.72
CA PHE A 70 -2.10 11.05 -11.12
C PHE A 70 -1.11 10.57 -12.16
N LYS A 71 0.16 10.58 -11.82
CA LYS A 71 1.26 10.10 -12.64
C LYS A 71 2.15 9.17 -11.84
N ARG A 72 2.68 8.15 -12.48
CA ARG A 72 3.66 7.23 -11.91
C ARG A 72 4.83 7.06 -12.87
N LEU A 73 6.00 6.81 -12.31
CA LEU A 73 7.22 6.45 -13.02
C LEU A 73 7.88 5.29 -12.30
N GLU A 74 8.07 4.21 -13.03
CA GLU A 74 8.84 3.06 -12.56
C GLU A 74 10.32 3.41 -12.47
N VAL A 75 10.97 3.03 -11.36
CA VAL A 75 12.39 3.26 -11.15
C VAL A 75 13.11 1.91 -11.04
N PRO A 76 13.80 1.46 -12.10
CA PRO A 76 14.49 0.18 -12.06
C PRO A 76 15.48 0.09 -10.88
N GLY A 77 15.29 -0.92 -10.03
CA GLY A 77 16.17 -1.20 -8.90
C GLY A 77 15.86 -0.46 -7.61
N ASP A 78 14.91 0.46 -7.59
CA ASP A 78 14.39 1.15 -6.41
C ASP A 78 12.86 1.21 -6.47
N GLY A 79 12.24 1.90 -5.53
CA GLY A 79 10.79 2.11 -5.51
C GLY A 79 10.36 3.24 -6.45
N ASP A 80 9.10 3.22 -6.83
CA ASP A 80 8.51 4.09 -7.83
C ASP A 80 8.32 5.54 -7.38
N LYS A 81 8.21 6.44 -8.37
CA LYS A 81 7.84 7.84 -8.14
C LYS A 81 6.38 8.06 -8.50
N SER A 82 5.70 8.90 -7.71
CA SER A 82 4.34 9.33 -8.02
C SER A 82 4.13 10.81 -7.81
N LEU A 83 3.22 11.38 -8.59
CA LEU A 83 2.79 12.77 -8.50
C LEU A 83 1.26 12.82 -8.62
N ALA A 84 0.58 13.28 -7.57
CA ALA A 84 -0.84 13.58 -7.60
C ALA A 84 -1.08 15.09 -7.50
N VAL A 85 -1.93 15.63 -8.37
CA VAL A 85 -2.23 17.06 -8.44
C VAL A 85 -3.73 17.28 -8.40
N PHE A 86 -4.22 17.99 -7.40
CA PHE A 86 -5.64 18.34 -7.29
C PHE A 86 -6.05 19.40 -8.30
N GLU A 87 -7.12 19.14 -9.04
CA GLU A 87 -7.70 20.06 -10.02
C GLU A 87 -8.95 20.76 -9.49
N SER A 88 -9.71 20.09 -8.64
CA SER A 88 -10.93 20.64 -8.03
C SER A 88 -11.26 19.94 -6.71
N PRO A 89 -12.07 20.55 -5.84
CA PRO A 89 -12.65 21.91 -5.92
C PRO A 89 -11.60 23.02 -5.63
N ARG A 90 -12.04 24.26 -5.60
CA ARG A 90 -11.18 25.44 -5.52
C ARG A 90 -10.28 25.50 -4.26
N ASP A 91 -10.76 24.99 -3.15
CA ASP A 91 -10.05 24.96 -1.86
C ASP A 91 -8.80 24.06 -1.87
N VAL A 92 -8.80 23.01 -2.70
CA VAL A 92 -7.66 22.10 -2.87
C VAL A 92 -6.96 22.22 -4.22
N LYS A 93 -7.48 23.02 -5.15
CA LYS A 93 -6.91 23.15 -6.50
C LYS A 93 -5.44 23.55 -6.46
N GLY A 94 -4.61 22.79 -7.17
CA GLY A 94 -3.16 22.97 -7.26
C GLY A 94 -2.39 22.46 -6.05
N VAL A 95 -3.05 21.90 -5.03
CA VAL A 95 -2.35 21.09 -4.02
C VAL A 95 -1.78 19.87 -4.74
N ALA A 96 -0.53 19.54 -4.47
CA ALA A 96 0.12 18.41 -5.10
C ALA A 96 0.99 17.65 -4.09
N ILE A 97 1.01 16.32 -4.24
CA ILE A 97 1.92 15.44 -3.50
C ILE A 97 2.85 14.75 -4.49
N LEU A 98 4.13 14.78 -4.17
CA LEU A 98 5.19 14.04 -4.84
C LEU A 98 5.72 13.00 -3.86
N SER A 99 5.76 11.74 -4.27
CA SER A 99 6.29 10.65 -3.45
C SER A 99 7.37 9.91 -4.24
N PHE A 100 8.48 9.61 -3.58
CA PHE A 100 9.50 8.67 -4.03
C PHE A 100 9.49 7.52 -3.05
N ALA A 101 9.04 6.37 -3.49
CA ALA A 101 9.20 5.14 -2.74
C ALA A 101 10.66 4.69 -2.84
N HIS A 102 11.13 3.96 -1.85
CA HIS A 102 12.45 3.34 -1.82
C HIS A 102 12.30 1.92 -1.30
N LYS A 103 13.07 0.97 -1.81
CA LYS A 103 12.98 -0.44 -1.37
C LYS A 103 13.41 -0.64 0.07
N THR A 104 14.47 0.02 0.49
CA THR A 104 15.09 -0.16 1.81
C THR A 104 15.10 1.10 2.66
N GLU A 105 15.24 2.26 2.02
CA GLU A 105 15.28 3.54 2.71
C GLU A 105 13.85 4.08 3.00
N PRO A 106 13.70 5.01 3.94
CA PRO A 106 12.44 5.71 4.17
C PRO A 106 12.00 6.49 2.93
N ASP A 107 10.72 6.42 2.59
CA ASP A 107 10.15 7.17 1.47
C ASP A 107 10.30 8.68 1.65
N ASP A 108 10.49 9.36 0.53
CA ASP A 108 10.47 10.81 0.46
C ASP A 108 9.12 11.29 -0.05
N GLN A 109 8.49 12.20 0.71
CA GLN A 109 7.22 12.80 0.29
C GLN A 109 7.25 14.31 0.48
N TRP A 110 6.74 15.04 -0.52
CA TRP A 110 6.59 16.49 -0.49
C TRP A 110 5.17 16.90 -0.85
N LEU A 111 4.60 17.78 -0.04
CA LEU A 111 3.30 18.39 -0.24
C LEU A 111 3.49 19.85 -0.66
N TYR A 112 2.94 20.22 -1.82
CA TYR A 112 2.85 21.61 -2.23
C TYR A 112 1.49 22.19 -1.84
N LEU A 113 1.53 23.35 -1.19
CA LEU A 113 0.35 24.11 -0.76
C LEU A 113 0.32 25.44 -1.51
N PRO A 114 -0.52 25.59 -2.55
CA PRO A 114 -0.56 26.81 -3.38
C PRO A 114 -0.86 28.09 -2.59
N ALA A 115 -1.78 28.01 -1.61
CA ALA A 115 -2.13 29.12 -0.76
C ALA A 115 -0.93 29.70 0.02
N LEU A 116 0.04 28.85 0.36
CA LEU A 116 1.27 29.23 1.06
C LEU A 116 2.45 29.39 0.11
N LYS A 117 2.31 29.02 -1.18
CA LYS A 117 3.39 28.93 -2.18
C LYS A 117 4.62 28.14 -1.67
N ARG A 118 4.38 27.11 -0.86
CA ARG A 118 5.43 26.34 -0.18
C ARG A 118 5.35 24.86 -0.51
N VAL A 119 6.52 24.26 -0.69
CA VAL A 119 6.72 22.81 -0.65
C VAL A 119 7.11 22.44 0.76
N LYS A 120 6.40 21.50 1.38
CA LYS A 120 6.68 20.95 2.70
C LYS A 120 7.04 19.47 2.56
N ARG A 121 8.20 19.08 3.07
CA ARG A 121 8.54 17.65 3.20
C ARG A 121 7.70 17.04 4.33
N ILE A 122 7.10 15.90 4.07
CA ILE A 122 6.39 15.10 5.07
C ILE A 122 7.45 14.29 5.82
N ALA A 123 7.64 14.60 7.10
CA ALA A 123 8.57 13.83 7.92
C ALA A 123 8.03 12.42 8.16
N SER A 124 8.89 11.40 8.20
CA SER A 124 8.51 9.99 8.36
C SER A 124 7.55 9.75 9.54
N LYS A 125 7.76 10.44 10.67
CA LYS A 125 6.87 10.38 11.85
C LYS A 125 5.44 10.92 11.61
N ASN A 126 5.19 11.62 10.52
CA ASN A 126 3.89 12.20 10.16
C ASN A 126 3.19 11.45 9.02
N LYS A 127 3.81 10.42 8.47
CA LYS A 127 3.26 9.69 7.31
C LYS A 127 1.97 8.94 7.64
N SER A 128 1.74 8.59 8.91
CA SER A 128 0.49 7.98 9.38
C SER A 128 -0.68 8.96 9.52
N GLY A 129 -0.44 10.26 9.32
CA GLY A 129 -1.49 11.28 9.35
C GLY A 129 -2.43 11.19 8.14
N PRO A 130 -3.70 11.67 8.28
CA PRO A 130 -4.69 11.60 7.20
C PRO A 130 -4.28 12.48 6.01
N PHE A 131 -4.40 11.95 4.80
CA PHE A 131 -4.14 12.66 3.57
C PHE A 131 -5.30 13.61 3.25
N LEU A 132 -5.09 14.91 3.50
CA LEU A 132 -6.06 15.98 3.20
C LEU A 132 -7.49 15.71 3.68
N GLY A 133 -7.62 15.05 4.83
CA GLY A 133 -8.92 14.75 5.46
C GLY A 133 -9.64 13.54 4.89
N SER A 134 -9.02 12.77 4.00
CA SER A 134 -9.50 11.45 3.58
C SER A 134 -9.18 10.40 4.64
N GLU A 135 -9.74 9.20 4.48
CA GLU A 135 -9.40 8.04 5.31
C GLU A 135 -8.09 7.35 4.86
N PHE A 136 -7.51 7.77 3.74
CA PHE A 136 -6.13 7.41 3.38
C PHE A 136 -5.15 8.23 4.22
N SER A 137 -4.03 7.62 4.60
CA SER A 137 -2.88 8.29 5.20
C SER A 137 -1.84 8.68 4.14
N PHE A 138 -0.85 9.49 4.49
CA PHE A 138 0.25 9.79 3.57
C PHE A 138 1.03 8.53 3.18
N GLU A 139 1.18 7.56 4.09
CA GLU A 139 1.84 6.27 3.78
C GLU A 139 1.06 5.40 2.78
N ASP A 140 -0.26 5.59 2.65
CA ASP A 140 -1.08 4.87 1.68
C ASP A 140 -0.92 5.42 0.24
N PHE A 141 -0.26 6.57 0.08
CA PHE A 141 0.11 7.18 -1.21
C PHE A 141 1.57 6.94 -1.61
N SER A 142 2.28 6.11 -0.89
CA SER A 142 3.58 5.58 -1.26
C SER A 142 3.43 4.14 -1.73
N PHE A 143 4.21 3.71 -2.73
CA PHE A 143 4.20 2.31 -3.14
C PHE A 143 4.75 1.44 -2.03
N GLN A 144 4.15 0.28 -1.87
CA GLN A 144 4.48 -0.61 -0.77
C GLN A 144 5.40 -1.72 -1.27
N GLU A 145 6.70 -1.40 -1.26
CA GLU A 145 7.75 -2.32 -1.66
C GLU A 145 7.78 -3.57 -0.77
N VAL A 146 8.04 -4.74 -1.38
CA VAL A 146 8.07 -6.03 -0.67
C VAL A 146 9.08 -6.03 0.46
N GLU A 147 10.23 -5.39 0.26
CA GLU A 147 11.33 -5.34 1.22
C GLU A 147 11.01 -4.57 2.52
N LYS A 148 9.90 -3.83 2.55
CA LYS A 148 9.49 -3.03 3.72
C LYS A 148 8.65 -3.77 4.74
N TYR A 149 8.43 -5.07 4.55
CA TYR A 149 7.57 -5.87 5.42
C TYR A 149 8.20 -7.20 5.75
N GLU A 150 7.88 -7.70 6.95
CA GLU A 150 7.94 -9.12 7.26
C GLU A 150 6.61 -9.77 6.87
N TYR A 151 6.67 -11.02 6.39
CA TYR A 151 5.51 -11.73 5.87
C TYR A 151 5.27 -13.04 6.59
N GLN A 152 3.99 -13.39 6.76
CA GLN A 152 3.56 -14.70 7.23
C GLN A 152 2.33 -15.15 6.44
N TYR A 153 2.36 -16.37 5.89
CA TYR A 153 1.16 -17.00 5.35
C TYR A 153 0.26 -17.45 6.50
N ILE A 154 -1.05 -17.14 6.41
CA ILE A 154 -2.02 -17.52 7.43
C ILE A 154 -2.84 -18.73 6.97
N ARG A 155 -3.53 -18.62 5.82
CA ARG A 155 -4.43 -19.64 5.27
C ARG A 155 -4.84 -19.30 3.83
N ASP A 156 -5.51 -20.24 3.20
CA ASP A 156 -6.34 -19.95 2.03
C ASP A 156 -7.80 -19.78 2.49
N GLU A 157 -8.52 -18.84 1.86
CA GLU A 157 -9.90 -18.48 2.23
C GLU A 157 -10.67 -18.01 1.00
N GLU A 158 -11.93 -18.41 0.88
CA GLU A 158 -12.81 -17.85 -0.15
C GLU A 158 -13.25 -16.43 0.24
N TYR A 159 -13.09 -15.49 -0.69
CA TYR A 159 -13.53 -14.11 -0.56
C TYR A 159 -14.25 -13.67 -1.84
N GLU A 160 -15.55 -13.36 -1.74
CA GLU A 160 -16.41 -12.95 -2.86
C GLU A 160 -16.34 -13.91 -4.07
N GLY A 161 -16.35 -15.23 -3.80
CA GLY A 161 -16.33 -16.28 -4.82
C GLY A 161 -14.93 -16.54 -5.42
N MET A 162 -13.88 -15.91 -4.90
CA MET A 162 -12.50 -16.12 -5.32
C MET A 162 -11.72 -16.80 -4.20
N LEU A 163 -10.94 -17.84 -4.53
CA LEU A 163 -9.98 -18.38 -3.58
C LEU A 163 -8.82 -17.40 -3.42
N CYS A 164 -8.52 -17.03 -2.18
CA CYS A 164 -7.46 -16.08 -1.86
C CYS A 164 -6.45 -16.68 -0.88
N HIS A 165 -5.18 -16.40 -1.12
CA HIS A 165 -4.15 -16.50 -0.10
C HIS A 165 -4.33 -15.35 0.90
N VAL A 166 -4.38 -15.68 2.19
CA VAL A 166 -4.40 -14.68 3.26
C VAL A 166 -3.02 -14.65 3.90
N ILE A 167 -2.37 -13.50 3.81
CA ILE A 167 -1.05 -13.28 4.42
C ILE A 167 -1.12 -12.15 5.44
N GLU A 168 -0.31 -12.22 6.48
CA GLU A 168 0.00 -11.10 7.37
C GLU A 168 1.27 -10.43 6.86
N ARG A 169 1.30 -9.10 6.86
CA ARG A 169 2.53 -8.33 6.68
C ARG A 169 2.69 -7.31 7.79
N ILE A 170 3.90 -7.21 8.31
CA ILE A 170 4.28 -6.33 9.43
C ILE A 170 5.24 -5.29 8.88
N PRO A 171 4.90 -3.98 8.94
CA PRO A 171 5.79 -2.93 8.49
C PRO A 171 7.10 -2.90 9.30
N LEU A 172 8.24 -2.80 8.62
CA LEU A 172 9.56 -2.63 9.24
C LEU A 172 9.81 -1.19 9.69
N ASP A 173 9.09 -0.22 9.11
CA ASP A 173 9.22 1.18 9.49
C ASP A 173 8.54 1.46 10.85
N PRO A 174 9.30 1.87 11.89
CA PRO A 174 8.76 2.13 13.22
C PRO A 174 7.79 3.34 13.26
N TYR A 175 7.76 4.16 12.20
CA TYR A 175 6.86 5.30 12.08
C TYR A 175 5.56 4.97 11.35
N SER A 176 5.37 3.74 10.86
CA SER A 176 4.09 3.33 10.28
C SER A 176 2.93 3.54 11.26
N GLY A 177 1.79 3.96 10.76
CA GLY A 177 0.54 4.03 11.51
C GLY A 177 -0.05 2.65 11.80
N TYR A 178 0.47 1.62 11.15
CA TYR A 178 -0.02 0.26 11.22
C TYR A 178 0.95 -0.65 11.96
N THR A 179 0.43 -1.48 12.87
CA THR A 179 1.22 -2.54 13.51
C THR A 179 1.32 -3.77 12.63
N LYS A 180 0.28 -4.03 11.85
CA LYS A 180 0.22 -5.10 10.86
C LYS A 180 -0.90 -4.87 9.86
N GLN A 181 -0.87 -5.65 8.80
CA GLN A 181 -1.92 -5.72 7.79
C GLN A 181 -2.21 -7.19 7.47
N ILE A 182 -3.50 -7.52 7.29
CA ILE A 182 -3.91 -8.84 6.76
C ILE A 182 -4.37 -8.60 5.33
N VAL A 183 -3.78 -9.32 4.38
CA VAL A 183 -3.94 -9.10 2.94
C VAL A 183 -4.54 -10.34 2.30
N TRP A 184 -5.61 -10.16 1.54
CA TRP A 184 -6.23 -11.19 0.68
C TRP A 184 -5.75 -10.99 -0.75
N ILE A 185 -5.08 -11.98 -1.30
CA ILE A 185 -4.51 -12.00 -2.64
C ILE A 185 -5.13 -13.19 -3.38
N ASP A 186 -5.82 -12.96 -4.50
CA ASP A 186 -6.41 -14.08 -5.24
C ASP A 186 -5.35 -15.04 -5.77
N THR A 187 -5.74 -16.31 -5.90
CA THR A 187 -4.81 -17.37 -6.31
C THR A 187 -4.62 -17.48 -7.82
N GLU A 188 -5.45 -16.82 -8.61
CA GLU A 188 -5.44 -16.90 -10.07
C GLU A 188 -4.49 -15.87 -10.68
N TYR A 189 -4.67 -14.59 -10.31
CA TYR A 189 -3.89 -13.49 -10.86
C TYR A 189 -2.93 -12.86 -9.83
N PHE A 190 -2.94 -13.29 -8.58
CA PHE A 190 -2.16 -12.72 -7.48
C PHE A 190 -2.45 -11.23 -7.25
N LEU A 191 -3.70 -10.78 -7.48
CA LEU A 191 -4.14 -9.41 -7.25
C LEU A 191 -4.63 -9.24 -5.82
N ILE A 192 -4.28 -8.12 -5.18
CA ILE A 192 -4.78 -7.76 -3.86
C ILE A 192 -6.26 -7.42 -3.97
N ARG A 193 -7.12 -8.10 -3.21
CA ARG A 193 -8.56 -7.86 -3.16
C ARG A 193 -8.98 -7.05 -1.96
N LYS A 194 -8.35 -7.31 -0.80
CA LYS A 194 -8.68 -6.67 0.46
C LYS A 194 -7.47 -6.57 1.37
N ILE A 195 -7.41 -5.48 2.14
CA ILE A 195 -6.43 -5.32 3.22
C ILE A 195 -7.16 -4.87 4.48
N HIS A 196 -6.92 -5.54 5.60
CA HIS A 196 -7.25 -5.04 6.93
C HIS A 196 -6.03 -4.38 7.56
N HIS A 197 -6.15 -3.12 7.94
CA HIS A 197 -5.09 -2.36 8.61
C HIS A 197 -5.36 -2.29 10.10
N PHE A 198 -4.34 -2.57 10.92
CA PHE A 198 -4.42 -2.53 12.38
C PHE A 198 -3.61 -1.35 12.92
N ASP A 199 -4.21 -0.56 13.80
CA ASP A 199 -3.58 0.62 14.39
C ASP A 199 -2.47 0.27 15.38
N ARG A 200 -1.82 1.29 15.96
CA ARG A 200 -0.73 1.12 16.94
C ARG A 200 -1.16 0.46 18.26
N LYS A 201 -2.46 0.30 18.48
CA LYS A 201 -3.04 -0.46 19.60
C LYS A 201 -3.50 -1.85 19.18
N SER A 202 -3.19 -2.25 17.93
CA SER A 202 -3.59 -3.52 17.30
C SER A 202 -5.11 -3.70 17.15
N PHE A 203 -5.88 -2.61 17.14
CA PHE A 203 -7.30 -2.66 16.77
C PHE A 203 -7.45 -2.53 15.25
N HIS A 204 -8.47 -3.20 14.71
CA HIS A 204 -8.83 -3.08 13.31
C HIS A 204 -9.27 -1.64 13.00
N LEU A 205 -8.41 -0.90 12.32
CA LEU A 205 -8.60 0.52 12.02
C LEU A 205 -9.39 0.71 10.75
N LYS A 206 -8.90 0.12 9.65
CA LYS A 206 -9.43 0.35 8.30
C LYS A 206 -9.52 -0.95 7.52
N THR A 207 -10.47 -0.99 6.60
CA THR A 207 -10.58 -1.99 5.54
C THR A 207 -10.38 -1.31 4.20
N GLN A 208 -9.40 -1.75 3.43
CA GLN A 208 -9.15 -1.30 2.07
C GLN A 208 -9.60 -2.37 1.09
N LEU A 209 -10.36 -1.99 0.07
CA LEU A 209 -10.86 -2.87 -0.98
C LEU A 209 -10.32 -2.40 -2.33
N PHE A 210 -9.92 -3.34 -3.17
CA PHE A 210 -9.45 -3.10 -4.52
C PHE A 210 -10.44 -3.76 -5.49
N LEU A 211 -11.13 -2.95 -6.26
CA LEU A 211 -12.30 -3.35 -7.04
C LEU A 211 -12.13 -2.97 -8.51
N ASP A 212 -12.94 -3.61 -9.34
CA ASP A 212 -13.06 -3.26 -10.75
C ASP A 212 -11.69 -3.26 -11.45
N TYR A 213 -10.96 -4.39 -11.32
CA TYR A 213 -9.67 -4.57 -12.00
C TYR A 213 -9.86 -4.68 -13.50
N GLU A 214 -9.06 -3.95 -14.24
CA GLU A 214 -8.92 -4.07 -15.69
C GLU A 214 -7.46 -4.34 -16.05
N ILE A 215 -7.23 -5.06 -17.15
CA ILE A 215 -5.91 -5.32 -17.68
C ILE A 215 -5.64 -4.40 -18.87
N TYR A 216 -4.48 -3.77 -18.88
CA TYR A 216 -4.01 -2.88 -19.94
C TYR A 216 -2.81 -3.50 -20.65
N ASP A 217 -2.76 -3.37 -21.97
CA ASP A 217 -1.69 -3.91 -22.83
C ASP A 217 -1.44 -5.40 -22.58
N GLU A 218 -2.50 -6.16 -22.18
CA GLU A 218 -2.45 -7.59 -21.82
C GLU A 218 -1.45 -7.92 -20.68
N ALA A 219 -0.93 -6.91 -19.97
CA ALA A 219 0.13 -7.07 -18.98
C ALA A 219 -0.12 -6.35 -17.65
N TYR A 220 -0.73 -5.16 -17.67
CA TYR A 220 -0.76 -4.28 -16.49
C TYR A 220 -2.14 -4.26 -15.86
N TRP A 221 -2.24 -4.81 -14.65
CA TRP A 221 -3.48 -4.79 -13.88
C TRP A 221 -3.65 -3.47 -13.15
N GLN A 222 -4.83 -2.86 -13.25
CA GLN A 222 -5.18 -1.62 -12.57
C GLN A 222 -6.53 -1.76 -11.87
N PRO A 223 -6.63 -1.59 -10.54
CA PRO A 223 -7.91 -1.44 -9.89
C PRO A 223 -8.50 -0.07 -10.25
N HIS A 224 -9.71 -0.05 -10.78
CA HIS A 224 -10.39 1.19 -11.13
C HIS A 224 -11.07 1.85 -9.94
N ARG A 225 -11.24 1.12 -8.85
CA ARG A 225 -11.80 1.64 -7.61
C ARG A 225 -11.08 1.07 -6.38
N VAL A 226 -10.62 1.98 -5.53
CA VAL A 226 -10.01 1.64 -4.23
C VAL A 226 -10.83 2.30 -3.13
N VAL A 227 -11.39 1.50 -2.22
CA VAL A 227 -12.25 1.97 -1.13
C VAL A 227 -11.51 1.81 0.19
N MET A 228 -11.46 2.85 0.99
CA MET A 228 -10.94 2.83 2.35
C MET A 228 -12.06 3.09 3.34
N ASN A 229 -12.47 2.07 4.09
CA ASN A 229 -13.47 2.17 5.13
C ASN A 229 -12.80 2.24 6.50
N ASN A 230 -13.08 3.29 7.27
CA ASN A 230 -12.59 3.40 8.63
C ASN A 230 -13.59 2.77 9.60
N ASN A 231 -13.19 1.64 10.20
CA ASN A 231 -14.05 0.84 11.07
C ASN A 231 -14.26 1.47 12.47
N GLN A 232 -13.45 2.46 12.84
CA GLN A 232 -13.53 3.10 14.15
C GLN A 232 -14.40 4.36 14.13
N ASN A 233 -14.38 5.15 13.04
CA ASN A 233 -15.14 6.40 12.95
C ASN A 233 -16.34 6.34 11.99
N GLY A 234 -16.47 5.28 11.19
CA GLY A 234 -17.56 5.05 10.25
C GLY A 234 -17.52 5.95 9.01
N LYS A 235 -16.39 6.58 8.72
CA LYS A 235 -16.16 7.33 7.48
C LYS A 235 -15.54 6.42 6.43
N SER A 236 -15.64 6.85 5.17
CA SER A 236 -14.94 6.17 4.07
C SER A 236 -14.38 7.16 3.06
N SER A 237 -13.46 6.68 2.24
CA SER A 237 -12.96 7.40 1.08
C SER A 237 -12.83 6.46 -0.11
N ILE A 238 -13.17 6.94 -1.30
CA ILE A 238 -13.11 6.17 -2.54
C ILE A 238 -12.18 6.88 -3.51
N LEU A 239 -11.24 6.15 -4.08
CA LEU A 239 -10.46 6.57 -5.23
C LEU A 239 -11.00 5.83 -6.46
N SER A 240 -11.38 6.58 -7.49
CA SER A 240 -11.81 6.03 -8.79
C SER A 240 -10.86 6.52 -9.88
N PHE A 241 -10.33 5.60 -10.69
CA PHE A 241 -9.36 5.86 -11.74
C PHE A 241 -10.05 5.81 -13.10
N LYS A 242 -9.73 6.77 -13.97
CA LYS A 242 -10.19 6.85 -15.35
C LYS A 242 -9.06 7.28 -16.26
N GLU A 243 -9.26 7.12 -17.57
CA GLU A 243 -8.28 7.54 -18.59
C GLU A 243 -6.85 7.03 -18.27
N VAL A 244 -6.77 5.78 -17.82
CA VAL A 244 -5.48 5.16 -17.49
C VAL A 244 -4.70 4.93 -18.78
N LYS A 245 -3.46 5.42 -18.82
CA LYS A 245 -2.54 5.31 -19.95
C LYS A 245 -1.17 4.91 -19.44
N TYR A 246 -0.55 3.99 -20.14
CA TYR A 246 0.81 3.53 -19.89
C TYR A 246 1.76 4.04 -20.97
N LYS A 247 3.06 4.05 -20.70
CA LYS A 247 4.13 4.36 -21.67
C LYS A 247 3.93 5.73 -22.32
N ASN A 248 3.65 6.74 -21.50
CA ASN A 248 3.45 8.13 -21.95
C ASN A 248 4.76 8.86 -22.25
N GLY A 249 5.91 8.26 -21.94
CA GLY A 249 7.23 8.87 -22.05
C GLY A 249 7.54 9.86 -20.93
N LEU A 250 6.96 9.62 -19.73
CA LEU A 250 7.30 10.42 -18.54
C LEU A 250 8.74 10.13 -18.11
N THR A 251 9.38 11.12 -17.52
CA THR A 251 10.78 11.06 -17.10
C THR A 251 10.95 11.64 -15.71
N ASP A 252 12.12 11.49 -15.11
CA ASP A 252 12.49 12.12 -13.84
C ASP A 252 12.20 13.63 -13.76
N ARG A 253 12.22 14.32 -14.89
CA ARG A 253 11.90 15.77 -14.96
C ARG A 253 10.47 16.06 -14.57
N ASP A 254 9.56 15.10 -14.80
CA ASP A 254 8.15 15.20 -14.44
C ASP A 254 7.92 15.03 -12.94
N PHE A 255 8.87 14.39 -12.24
CA PHE A 255 8.81 14.05 -10.83
C PHE A 255 9.85 14.84 -10.04
N SER A 256 9.76 16.15 -10.02
CA SER A 256 10.68 17.03 -9.30
C SER A 256 9.92 18.00 -8.40
N GLN A 257 10.57 18.55 -7.38
CA GLN A 257 9.96 19.61 -6.55
C GLN A 257 9.59 20.86 -7.39
N ASN A 258 10.23 21.06 -8.54
CA ASN A 258 9.84 22.10 -9.47
C ASN A 258 8.54 21.76 -10.21
N SER A 259 8.29 20.47 -10.50
CA SER A 259 7.04 20.00 -11.10
C SER A 259 5.86 20.25 -10.17
N LEU A 260 6.02 20.05 -8.83
CA LEU A 260 5.01 20.42 -7.84
C LEU A 260 4.54 21.88 -7.96
N LYS A 261 5.46 22.82 -8.20
CA LYS A 261 5.14 24.26 -8.29
C LYS A 261 4.50 24.66 -9.59
N ARG A 262 4.71 23.90 -10.67
CA ARG A 262 4.16 24.14 -12.01
C ARG A 262 2.78 23.51 -12.22
N SER A 263 2.34 22.66 -11.31
CA SER A 263 1.05 21.97 -11.32
C SER A 263 -0.10 22.97 -11.04
N ARG A 264 -0.35 23.91 -11.98
CA ARG A 264 -1.40 24.93 -11.90
C ARG A 264 -2.55 24.60 -12.84
#